data_ea0fd0977fdc04b9cae5960d8a30719b
#
_entry.id   ea0fd0977fdc04b9cae5960d8a30719b
#
_cell.length_a   1.000
_cell.length_b   1.000
_cell.length_c   1.000
_cell.angle_alpha   90.00
_cell.angle_beta   90.00
_cell.angle_gamma   90.00
#
_symmetry.space_group_name_H-M   'P 1'
#
loop_
_entity.id
_entity.type
_entity.pdbx_description
1 polymer ?
#
loop_
_entity_poly.entity_id
_entity_poly.type
_entity_poly.pdbx_seq_one_letter_code
_entity_poly.pdbx_strand_id
1 'polypeptide(L)'
;AYRGQARGVYDLDSVQAVHLIHEMNQGLEVPGRKPGTTATLPPTDFCIGAAVSPFKQTEEELMLQYFKMEKKVRAGADFIITQLGYDMRKFLEVRRYLASRGFKTPVIGNVYVLSAGAGRVMNSGGVPGCVVSDELLAILTEEAKDPDKGKAKRLERAAKMVAVFKGMGFAGVHIGGFALKTADFVTIIKTGTEWAPRWRDFVPELSFGQPDEFYAFPPSETFEVSENEDDPVLRLAKGSKPLSYALMEKLHGVVFERDSLVHKMMGGYYKALDKHPTLAAVSHGGEFGIKHLMFGCRDCGDCALFDTAYRCPMARCAKQSRNGPCGGSATGMCEKCPTSKACAWVEIYRRLKSSGQLDLLREGYVPPCRRELADTSGWGNYFLYRDHSAPADPDPTGTDSGDDDAKPAKKAVAAKEPKTS
;
A
#
# COMPACT_ATOMS: atom_id res chain seq x y z
N ALA A 1 11.42 0.98 -15.91
CA ALA A 1 12.11 -0.12 -15.59
C ALA A 1 12.71 -0.72 -16.84
N TYR A 2 13.88 -1.11 -16.88
CA TYR A 2 14.80 -1.81 -17.81
C TYR A 2 14.27 -2.22 -19.21
N ARG A 3 13.31 -1.47 -19.79
CA ARG A 3 12.72 -1.69 -21.12
C ARG A 3 12.36 -3.15 -21.45
N GLY A 4 11.90 -3.92 -20.45
CA GLY A 4 11.55 -5.34 -20.60
C GLY A 4 12.71 -6.32 -20.56
N GLN A 5 13.93 -5.87 -20.34
CA GLN A 5 15.13 -6.74 -20.34
C GLN A 5 15.30 -7.53 -19.01
N ALA A 6 14.68 -7.08 -17.92
CA ALA A 6 14.71 -7.79 -16.65
C ALA A 6 13.28 -8.13 -16.20
N ARG A 7 13.07 -9.33 -15.67
CA ARG A 7 11.83 -9.69 -14.98
C ARG A 7 11.84 -9.07 -13.58
N GLY A 8 10.70 -8.49 -13.17
CA GLY A 8 10.53 -8.06 -11.81
C GLY A 8 10.40 -9.28 -10.89
N VAL A 9 11.08 -9.23 -9.74
CA VAL A 9 10.90 -10.16 -8.63
C VAL A 9 9.99 -9.47 -7.62
N TYR A 10 8.91 -10.13 -7.22
CA TYR A 10 7.86 -9.57 -6.37
C TYR A 10 7.61 -10.47 -5.16
N ASP A 11 8.65 -10.88 -4.46
CA ASP A 11 8.52 -11.70 -3.27
C ASP A 11 7.97 -10.91 -2.08
N LEU A 12 8.33 -9.61 -2.01
CA LEU A 12 7.81 -8.69 -1.01
C LEU A 12 7.07 -7.53 -1.68
N ASP A 13 5.95 -7.10 -1.10
CA ASP A 13 5.40 -5.79 -1.37
C ASP A 13 5.96 -4.75 -0.37
N SER A 14 5.62 -3.46 -0.58
CA SER A 14 6.22 -2.39 0.22
C SER A 14 5.79 -2.36 1.69
N VAL A 15 4.68 -2.99 2.07
CA VAL A 15 4.28 -3.14 3.48
C VAL A 15 5.12 -4.22 4.14
N GLN A 16 5.25 -5.36 3.46
CA GLN A 16 6.09 -6.47 3.91
C GLN A 16 7.57 -6.07 4.03
N ALA A 17 8.07 -5.26 3.09
CA ALA A 17 9.44 -4.75 3.16
C ALA A 17 9.67 -3.83 4.37
N VAL A 18 8.72 -2.93 4.68
CA VAL A 18 8.79 -2.09 5.88
C VAL A 18 8.78 -2.97 7.14
N HIS A 19 7.87 -3.94 7.20
CA HIS A 19 7.78 -4.85 8.34
C HIS A 19 9.08 -5.64 8.55
N LEU A 20 9.65 -6.20 7.47
CA LEU A 20 10.92 -6.92 7.53
C LEU A 20 12.07 -6.03 8.06
N ILE A 21 12.17 -4.78 7.59
CA ILE A 21 13.21 -3.85 8.07
C ILE A 21 12.98 -3.52 9.55
N HIS A 22 11.72 -3.37 9.97
CA HIS A 22 11.37 -3.16 11.37
C HIS A 22 11.79 -4.35 12.24
N GLU A 23 11.53 -5.59 11.81
CA GLU A 23 12.01 -6.81 12.47
C GLU A 23 13.56 -6.88 12.52
N MET A 24 14.24 -6.48 11.43
CA MET A 24 15.72 -6.38 11.42
C MET A 24 16.22 -5.42 12.49
N ASN A 25 15.53 -4.32 12.77
CA ASN A 25 15.89 -3.40 13.84
C ASN A 25 15.71 -3.99 15.25
N GLN A 26 14.95 -5.07 15.38
CA GLN A 26 14.76 -5.80 16.64
C GLN A 26 15.65 -7.04 16.76
N GLY A 27 16.30 -7.43 15.69
CA GLY A 27 17.04 -8.69 15.56
C GLY A 27 16.21 -9.75 14.84
N LEU A 28 16.63 -10.11 13.63
CA LEU A 28 15.90 -11.03 12.75
C LEU A 28 16.28 -12.48 13.06
N GLU A 29 15.27 -13.32 13.31
CA GLU A 29 15.45 -14.77 13.35
C GLU A 29 15.58 -15.34 11.94
N VAL A 30 16.61 -16.13 11.71
CA VAL A 30 16.89 -16.79 10.43
C VAL A 30 17.17 -18.28 10.65
N PRO A 31 16.99 -19.15 9.64
CA PRO A 31 17.42 -20.53 9.73
C PRO A 31 18.89 -20.63 10.12
N GLY A 32 19.17 -21.43 11.13
CA GLY A 32 20.54 -21.67 11.60
C GLY A 32 21.35 -22.56 10.62
N ARG A 33 22.63 -22.71 10.90
CA ARG A 33 23.54 -23.55 10.06
C ARG A 33 23.21 -25.04 10.09
N LYS A 34 22.53 -25.51 11.14
CA LYS A 34 22.07 -26.90 11.25
C LYS A 34 20.60 -26.97 10.94
N PRO A 35 20.11 -27.99 10.20
CA PRO A 35 18.68 -28.16 9.97
C PRO A 35 17.89 -28.16 11.29
N GLY A 36 16.76 -27.42 11.31
CA GLY A 36 15.89 -27.31 12.50
C GLY A 36 16.39 -26.37 13.61
N THR A 37 17.49 -25.63 13.39
CA THR A 37 17.93 -24.60 14.33
C THR A 37 17.65 -23.21 13.79
N THR A 38 17.47 -22.23 14.67
CA THR A 38 17.38 -20.80 14.36
C THR A 38 18.63 -20.07 14.85
N ALA A 39 18.91 -18.93 14.26
CA ALA A 39 19.95 -18.00 14.69
C ALA A 39 19.37 -16.59 14.64
N THR A 40 19.60 -15.78 15.66
CA THR A 40 19.17 -14.39 15.70
C THR A 40 20.31 -13.51 15.18
N LEU A 41 20.03 -12.75 14.12
CA LEU A 41 20.93 -11.72 13.61
C LEU A 41 20.95 -10.52 14.57
N PRO A 42 22.08 -9.82 14.72
CA PRO A 42 22.13 -8.61 15.54
C PRO A 42 21.11 -7.55 15.06
N PRO A 43 20.52 -6.76 15.98
CA PRO A 43 19.67 -5.64 15.62
C PRO A 43 20.40 -4.64 14.71
N THR A 44 19.64 -4.04 13.78
CA THR A 44 20.08 -2.91 12.97
C THR A 44 19.47 -1.61 13.50
N ASP A 45 19.89 -0.46 12.95
CA ASP A 45 19.38 0.86 13.32
C ASP A 45 18.98 1.63 12.04
N PHE A 46 18.03 1.09 11.29
CA PHE A 46 17.51 1.73 10.08
C PHE A 46 16.40 2.72 10.40
N CYS A 47 16.51 3.94 9.88
CA CYS A 47 15.38 4.87 9.78
C CYS A 47 14.54 4.51 8.56
N ILE A 48 13.29 4.11 8.76
CA ILE A 48 12.44 3.47 7.75
C ILE A 48 11.53 4.48 7.07
N GLY A 49 11.83 4.86 5.84
CA GLY A 49 10.96 5.70 5.02
C GLY A 49 10.04 4.91 4.10
N ALA A 50 8.80 5.37 3.92
CA ALA A 50 7.86 4.74 3.02
C ALA A 50 7.14 5.74 2.11
N ALA A 51 6.87 5.35 0.86
CA ALA A 51 6.25 6.23 -0.12
C ALA A 51 4.72 6.14 -0.12
N VAL A 52 4.04 7.27 -0.46
CA VAL A 52 2.62 7.35 -0.79
C VAL A 52 2.42 8.09 -2.12
N SER A 53 1.43 7.66 -2.94
CA SER A 53 1.07 8.31 -4.20
C SER A 53 -0.35 8.90 -4.12
N PRO A 54 -0.52 10.17 -3.70
CA PRO A 54 -1.84 10.75 -3.50
C PRO A 54 -2.50 11.22 -4.80
N PHE A 55 -1.77 11.32 -5.91
CA PHE A 55 -2.27 11.83 -7.18
C PHE A 55 -3.05 10.77 -7.93
N LYS A 56 -4.26 10.48 -7.43
CA LYS A 56 -5.18 9.49 -8.00
C LYS A 56 -6.51 10.16 -8.35
N GLN A 57 -7.03 9.83 -9.52
CA GLN A 57 -8.25 10.44 -10.03
C GLN A 57 -9.51 9.83 -9.40
N THR A 58 -9.54 8.51 -9.16
CA THR A 58 -10.73 7.83 -8.64
C THR A 58 -10.69 7.63 -7.13
N GLU A 59 -11.87 7.51 -6.51
CA GLU A 59 -12.01 7.23 -5.08
C GLU A 59 -11.24 5.99 -4.67
N GLU A 60 -11.46 4.88 -5.38
CA GLU A 60 -10.89 3.59 -5.04
C GLU A 60 -9.36 3.62 -5.07
N GLU A 61 -8.80 4.28 -6.08
CA GLU A 61 -7.35 4.39 -6.20
C GLU A 61 -6.74 5.25 -5.12
N LEU A 62 -7.37 6.39 -4.78
CA LEU A 62 -6.88 7.29 -3.75
C LEU A 62 -6.95 6.66 -2.36
N MET A 63 -8.13 6.15 -2.00
CA MET A 63 -8.34 5.54 -0.68
C MET A 63 -7.43 4.35 -0.46
N LEU A 64 -7.20 3.53 -1.48
CA LEU A 64 -6.26 2.41 -1.41
C LEU A 64 -4.81 2.86 -1.19
N GLN A 65 -4.38 4.02 -1.70
CA GLN A 65 -3.06 4.56 -1.39
C GLN A 65 -2.96 4.99 0.08
N TYR A 66 -4.01 5.60 0.61
CA TYR A 66 -4.06 6.00 2.02
C TYR A 66 -4.10 4.79 2.95
N PHE A 67 -4.90 3.77 2.64
CA PHE A 67 -4.93 2.53 3.41
C PHE A 67 -3.58 1.81 3.41
N LYS A 68 -2.93 1.74 2.24
CA LYS A 68 -1.58 1.15 2.16
C LYS A 68 -0.53 1.98 2.88
N MET A 69 -0.66 3.31 2.91
CA MET A 69 0.18 4.20 3.72
C MET A 69 0.00 3.90 5.21
N GLU A 70 -1.25 3.80 5.67
CA GLU A 70 -1.56 3.44 7.07
C GLU A 70 -0.93 2.09 7.45
N LYS A 71 -1.05 1.07 6.60
CA LYS A 71 -0.38 -0.22 6.82
C LYS A 71 1.14 -0.10 6.96
N LYS A 72 1.78 0.75 6.16
CA LYS A 72 3.22 1.00 6.26
C LYS A 72 3.61 1.68 7.57
N VAL A 73 2.80 2.65 8.03
CA VAL A 73 3.01 3.29 9.33
C VAL A 73 2.86 2.27 10.46
N ARG A 74 1.80 1.45 10.42
CA ARG A 74 1.59 0.37 11.40
C ARG A 74 2.70 -0.70 11.37
N ALA A 75 3.29 -0.93 10.21
CA ALA A 75 4.41 -1.87 10.03
C ALA A 75 5.76 -1.31 10.51
N GLY A 76 5.83 -0.06 10.96
CA GLY A 76 7.04 0.55 11.53
C GLY A 76 7.73 1.58 10.65
N ALA A 77 7.03 2.21 9.68
CA ALA A 77 7.63 3.33 8.95
C ALA A 77 7.76 4.57 9.86
N ASP A 78 8.98 5.12 9.94
CA ASP A 78 9.30 6.30 10.75
C ASP A 78 8.84 7.58 10.06
N PHE A 79 8.81 7.63 8.73
CA PHE A 79 8.33 8.77 7.96
C PHE A 79 7.71 8.35 6.62
N ILE A 80 6.88 9.23 6.09
CA ILE A 80 6.26 9.07 4.78
C ILE A 80 6.86 10.09 3.81
N ILE A 81 7.18 9.66 2.58
CA ILE A 81 7.54 10.54 1.48
C ILE A 81 6.45 10.49 0.40
N THR A 82 6.00 11.64 -0.08
CA THR A 82 4.99 11.68 -1.14
C THR A 82 5.59 11.42 -2.51
N GLN A 83 4.79 10.90 -3.44
CA GLN A 83 5.11 10.96 -4.86
C GLN A 83 5.21 12.43 -5.30
N LEU A 84 5.94 12.69 -6.38
CA LEU A 84 5.96 14.00 -7.03
C LEU A 84 4.57 14.33 -7.62
N GLY A 85 4.21 15.60 -7.58
CA GLY A 85 2.95 16.12 -8.11
C GLY A 85 2.85 17.63 -7.93
N TYR A 86 1.75 18.22 -8.39
CA TYR A 86 1.59 19.68 -8.47
C TYR A 86 0.19 20.13 -8.05
N ASP A 87 -0.47 19.36 -7.21
CA ASP A 87 -1.71 19.76 -6.54
C ASP A 87 -1.53 19.79 -5.03
N MET A 88 -1.48 20.98 -4.46
CA MET A 88 -1.26 21.20 -3.01
C MET A 88 -2.39 20.63 -2.16
N ARG A 89 -3.62 20.55 -2.67
CA ARG A 89 -4.73 19.92 -1.95
C ARG A 89 -4.49 18.43 -1.74
N LYS A 90 -3.97 17.72 -2.74
CA LYS A 90 -3.61 16.30 -2.60
C LYS A 90 -2.49 16.05 -1.60
N PHE A 91 -1.52 16.95 -1.54
CA PHE A 91 -0.48 16.88 -0.52
C PHE A 91 -1.05 17.09 0.89
N LEU A 92 -1.92 18.08 1.06
CA LEU A 92 -2.58 18.34 2.34
C LEU A 92 -3.39 17.11 2.80
N GLU A 93 -4.11 16.45 1.89
CA GLU A 93 -4.92 15.27 2.21
C GLU A 93 -4.12 14.12 2.81
N VAL A 94 -2.84 13.94 2.44
CA VAL A 94 -1.97 12.94 3.06
C VAL A 94 -1.84 13.19 4.57
N ARG A 95 -1.62 14.43 4.97
CA ARG A 95 -1.50 14.82 6.38
C ARG A 95 -2.84 14.73 7.11
N ARG A 96 -3.93 15.20 6.47
CA ARG A 96 -5.29 15.11 7.02
C ARG A 96 -5.68 13.65 7.27
N TYR A 97 -5.35 12.74 6.33
CA TYR A 97 -5.60 11.31 6.52
C TYR A 97 -4.83 10.74 7.73
N LEU A 98 -3.55 11.02 7.84
CA LEU A 98 -2.77 10.57 9.00
C LEU A 98 -3.34 11.12 10.31
N ALA A 99 -3.70 12.40 10.35
CA ALA A 99 -4.31 13.03 11.53
C ALA A 99 -5.67 12.40 11.88
N SER A 100 -6.54 12.17 10.89
CA SER A 100 -7.86 11.53 11.11
C SER A 100 -7.76 10.10 11.66
N ARG A 101 -6.58 9.49 11.54
CA ARG A 101 -6.27 8.16 12.08
C ARG A 101 -5.40 8.21 13.35
N GLY A 102 -5.14 9.41 13.88
CA GLY A 102 -4.33 9.62 15.09
C GLY A 102 -2.83 9.41 14.90
N PHE A 103 -2.34 9.32 13.66
CA PHE A 103 -0.90 9.17 13.39
C PHE A 103 -0.19 10.52 13.36
N LYS A 104 0.95 10.60 14.05
CA LYS A 104 1.85 11.76 14.07
C LYS A 104 3.08 11.55 13.16
N THR A 105 3.04 10.58 12.28
CA THR A 105 4.15 10.22 11.39
C THR A 105 4.54 11.40 10.52
N PRO A 106 5.82 11.81 10.50
CA PRO A 106 6.32 12.90 9.69
C PRO A 106 6.11 12.64 8.19
N VAL A 107 5.76 13.69 7.45
CA VAL A 107 5.60 13.61 5.99
C VAL A 107 6.62 14.52 5.31
N ILE A 108 7.34 13.97 4.34
CA ILE A 108 8.28 14.69 3.47
C ILE A 108 7.60 14.94 2.13
N GLY A 109 7.51 16.21 1.73
CA GLY A 109 6.96 16.62 0.43
C GLY A 109 7.96 16.45 -0.71
N ASN A 110 7.53 15.88 -1.83
CA ASN A 110 8.40 15.73 -3.00
C ASN A 110 8.30 16.97 -3.91
N VAL A 111 9.42 17.65 -4.09
CA VAL A 111 9.59 18.80 -4.99
C VAL A 111 10.39 18.36 -6.21
N TYR A 112 9.74 18.20 -7.34
CA TYR A 112 10.43 17.88 -8.59
C TYR A 112 10.53 19.11 -9.49
N VAL A 113 11.76 19.51 -9.85
CA VAL A 113 12.03 20.66 -10.73
C VAL A 113 11.71 20.25 -12.17
N LEU A 114 10.46 20.49 -12.58
CA LEU A 114 9.86 19.95 -13.78
C LEU A 114 10.22 20.77 -15.01
N SER A 115 10.89 20.16 -15.99
CA SER A 115 11.10 20.74 -17.31
C SER A 115 9.96 20.40 -18.27
N ALA A 116 9.76 21.17 -19.33
CA ALA A 116 8.75 20.89 -20.36
C ALA A 116 8.92 19.49 -20.99
N GLY A 117 10.17 19.01 -21.17
CA GLY A 117 10.44 17.67 -21.69
C GLY A 117 9.98 16.58 -20.74
N ALA A 118 10.32 16.69 -19.45
CA ALA A 118 9.85 15.75 -18.42
C ALA A 118 8.34 15.84 -18.23
N GLY A 119 7.78 17.05 -18.23
CA GLY A 119 6.34 17.29 -18.15
C GLY A 119 5.57 16.59 -19.26
N ARG A 120 6.05 16.65 -20.49
CA ARG A 120 5.42 15.95 -21.63
C ARG A 120 5.43 14.44 -21.47
N VAL A 121 6.52 13.86 -20.98
CA VAL A 121 6.60 12.41 -20.73
C VAL A 121 5.67 11.98 -19.60
N MET A 122 5.56 12.77 -18.53
CA MET A 122 4.68 12.47 -17.41
C MET A 122 3.20 12.65 -17.77
N ASN A 123 2.86 13.73 -18.47
CA ASN A 123 1.49 14.01 -18.93
C ASN A 123 0.97 12.89 -19.85
N SER A 124 1.82 12.36 -20.75
CA SER A 124 1.44 11.23 -21.61
C SER A 124 1.38 9.86 -20.90
N GLY A 125 1.54 9.82 -19.58
CA GLY A 125 1.54 8.57 -18.82
C GLY A 125 2.84 7.74 -18.93
N GLY A 126 3.92 8.32 -19.51
CA GLY A 126 5.20 7.63 -19.68
C GLY A 126 5.93 7.30 -18.37
N VAL A 127 5.54 7.94 -17.26
CA VAL A 127 6.04 7.65 -15.90
C VAL A 127 4.86 7.29 -15.00
N PRO A 128 4.61 5.99 -14.74
CA PRO A 128 3.47 5.56 -13.94
C PRO A 128 3.47 6.18 -12.54
N GLY A 129 2.30 6.70 -12.12
CA GLY A 129 2.10 7.32 -10.81
C GLY A 129 2.56 8.77 -10.70
N CYS A 130 3.16 9.34 -11.75
CA CYS A 130 3.50 10.76 -11.84
C CYS A 130 2.47 11.47 -12.72
N VAL A 131 1.80 12.47 -12.16
CA VAL A 131 0.71 13.18 -12.84
C VAL A 131 1.13 14.61 -13.12
N VAL A 132 0.97 15.03 -14.37
CA VAL A 132 1.12 16.41 -14.86
C VAL A 132 -0.13 16.74 -15.66
N SER A 133 -0.89 17.76 -15.26
CA SER A 133 -2.09 18.20 -15.96
C SER A 133 -1.76 18.87 -17.29
N ASP A 134 -2.74 18.93 -18.21
CA ASP A 134 -2.59 19.64 -19.49
C ASP A 134 -2.32 21.13 -19.28
N GLU A 135 -2.93 21.73 -18.27
CA GLU A 135 -2.74 23.12 -17.89
C GLU A 135 -1.27 23.39 -17.52
N LEU A 136 -0.71 22.57 -16.58
CA LEU A 136 0.70 22.72 -16.20
C LEU A 136 1.63 22.46 -17.37
N LEU A 137 1.35 21.49 -18.23
CA LEU A 137 2.15 21.22 -19.43
C LEU A 137 2.14 22.41 -20.40
N ALA A 138 1.00 23.08 -20.58
CA ALA A 138 0.90 24.28 -21.41
C ALA A 138 1.80 25.40 -20.87
N ILE A 139 1.75 25.66 -19.55
CA ILE A 139 2.63 26.64 -18.88
C ILE A 139 4.09 26.30 -19.08
N LEU A 140 4.50 25.05 -18.85
CA LEU A 140 5.89 24.60 -19.02
C LEU A 140 6.37 24.75 -20.49
N THR A 141 5.46 24.53 -21.43
CA THR A 141 5.79 24.63 -22.86
C THR A 141 5.99 26.08 -23.26
N GLU A 142 5.23 27.01 -22.72
CA GLU A 142 5.41 28.44 -22.92
C GLU A 142 6.72 28.93 -22.26
N GLU A 143 6.97 28.57 -21.02
CA GLU A 143 8.19 28.89 -20.28
C GLU A 143 9.46 28.39 -21.00
N ALA A 144 9.38 27.27 -21.70
CA ALA A 144 10.50 26.68 -22.42
C ALA A 144 10.95 27.53 -23.61
N LYS A 145 10.17 28.56 -24.03
CA LYS A 145 10.55 29.53 -25.07
C LYS A 145 11.51 30.62 -24.57
N ASP A 146 11.62 30.78 -23.25
CA ASP A 146 12.56 31.73 -22.65
C ASP A 146 14.01 31.39 -22.99
N PRO A 147 14.94 32.36 -23.00
CA PRO A 147 16.34 32.13 -23.34
C PRO A 147 17.05 31.07 -22.49
N ASP A 148 16.64 30.92 -21.21
CA ASP A 148 17.14 29.91 -20.26
C ASP A 148 16.36 28.59 -20.32
N LYS A 149 15.48 28.44 -21.31
CA LYS A 149 14.57 27.29 -21.47
C LYS A 149 13.66 27.06 -20.25
N GLY A 150 13.21 28.15 -19.61
CA GLY A 150 12.35 28.17 -18.47
C GLY A 150 13.03 27.75 -17.16
N LYS A 151 14.37 27.80 -17.08
CA LYS A 151 15.09 27.36 -15.89
C LYS A 151 14.74 28.20 -14.66
N ALA A 152 14.72 29.52 -14.78
CA ALA A 152 14.43 30.44 -13.68
C ALA A 152 13.00 30.16 -13.12
N LYS A 153 12.02 30.07 -14.00
CA LYS A 153 10.60 29.84 -13.60
C LYS A 153 10.39 28.47 -12.91
N ARG A 154 11.04 27.40 -13.39
CA ARG A 154 10.90 26.10 -12.71
C ARG A 154 11.63 26.03 -11.37
N LEU A 155 12.73 26.78 -11.17
CA LEU A 155 13.38 26.92 -9.86
C LEU A 155 12.50 27.74 -8.92
N GLU A 156 11.88 28.81 -9.41
CA GLU A 156 10.90 29.62 -8.68
C GLU A 156 9.70 28.76 -8.23
N ARG A 157 9.11 27.97 -9.14
CA ARG A 157 8.02 27.06 -8.81
C ARG A 157 8.41 26.07 -7.74
N ALA A 158 9.63 25.50 -7.81
CA ALA A 158 10.16 24.62 -6.79
C ALA A 158 10.33 25.33 -5.44
N ALA A 159 10.80 26.59 -5.43
CA ALA A 159 10.90 27.39 -4.21
C ALA A 159 9.52 27.69 -3.60
N LYS A 160 8.51 28.00 -4.42
CA LYS A 160 7.12 28.14 -3.98
C LYS A 160 6.59 26.84 -3.33
N MET A 161 6.89 25.68 -3.93
CA MET A 161 6.53 24.39 -3.32
C MET A 161 7.20 24.19 -1.96
N VAL A 162 8.49 24.53 -1.81
CA VAL A 162 9.19 24.46 -0.52
C VAL A 162 8.50 25.35 0.53
N ALA A 163 8.13 26.59 0.16
CA ALA A 163 7.42 27.52 1.02
C ALA A 163 6.08 26.95 1.47
N VAL A 164 5.30 26.39 0.54
CA VAL A 164 3.98 25.80 0.82
C VAL A 164 4.11 24.56 1.72
N PHE A 165 5.03 23.65 1.43
CA PHE A 165 5.24 22.48 2.30
C PHE A 165 5.63 22.88 3.74
N LYS A 166 6.51 23.86 3.88
CA LYS A 166 6.89 24.39 5.20
C LYS A 166 5.67 25.00 5.91
N GLY A 167 4.87 25.79 5.21
CA GLY A 167 3.66 26.41 5.74
C GLY A 167 2.57 25.40 6.10
N MET A 168 2.37 24.36 5.30
CA MET A 168 1.47 23.25 5.62
C MET A 168 2.00 22.31 6.72
N GLY A 169 3.21 22.54 7.27
CA GLY A 169 3.79 21.76 8.37
C GLY A 169 4.31 20.39 7.96
N PHE A 170 4.81 20.24 6.74
CA PHE A 170 5.60 19.05 6.35
C PHE A 170 6.92 19.05 7.12
N ALA A 171 7.41 17.86 7.48
CA ALA A 171 8.65 17.69 8.22
C ALA A 171 9.90 18.05 7.40
N GLY A 172 9.78 18.04 6.08
CA GLY A 172 10.86 18.37 5.16
C GLY A 172 10.44 18.25 3.70
N VAL A 173 11.40 18.43 2.81
CA VAL A 173 11.22 18.28 1.37
C VAL A 173 12.30 17.38 0.76
N HIS A 174 11.93 16.57 -0.21
CA HIS A 174 12.83 15.85 -1.09
C HIS A 174 12.86 16.57 -2.43
N ILE A 175 14.01 17.13 -2.82
CA ILE A 175 14.14 17.90 -4.05
C ILE A 175 14.83 17.04 -5.11
N GLY A 176 14.18 16.87 -6.25
CA GLY A 176 14.69 16.15 -7.40
C GLY A 176 14.52 16.94 -8.71
N GLY A 177 15.17 16.49 -9.76
CA GLY A 177 15.05 17.07 -11.08
C GLY A 177 16.22 16.68 -11.98
N PHE A 178 16.07 16.90 -13.30
CA PHE A 178 17.12 16.58 -14.25
C PHE A 178 18.09 17.75 -14.40
N ALA A 179 19.39 17.46 -14.43
CA ALA A 179 20.49 18.41 -14.66
C ALA A 179 20.54 19.61 -13.69
N LEU A 180 20.17 19.38 -12.42
CA LEU A 180 20.32 20.38 -11.36
C LEU A 180 21.78 20.45 -10.88
N LYS A 181 22.25 21.67 -10.58
CA LYS A 181 23.52 21.94 -9.93
C LYS A 181 23.32 22.20 -8.44
N THR A 182 24.34 22.05 -7.62
CA THR A 182 24.29 22.35 -6.18
C THR A 182 23.74 23.76 -5.89
N ALA A 183 24.13 24.76 -6.70
CA ALA A 183 23.62 26.11 -6.58
C ALA A 183 22.09 26.22 -6.78
N ASP A 184 21.51 25.38 -7.64
CA ASP A 184 20.07 25.36 -7.87
C ASP A 184 19.32 24.88 -6.61
N PHE A 185 19.83 23.84 -5.92
CA PHE A 185 19.27 23.36 -4.64
C PHE A 185 19.35 24.45 -3.56
N VAL A 186 20.51 25.11 -3.44
CA VAL A 186 20.70 26.21 -2.47
C VAL A 186 19.72 27.34 -2.74
N THR A 187 19.54 27.73 -4.02
CA THR A 187 18.58 28.75 -4.40
C THR A 187 17.15 28.37 -4.03
N ILE A 188 16.72 27.16 -4.37
CA ILE A 188 15.36 26.66 -4.07
C ILE A 188 15.09 26.68 -2.57
N ILE A 189 16.03 26.15 -1.76
CA ILE A 189 15.86 26.05 -0.31
C ILE A 189 15.85 27.44 0.34
N LYS A 190 16.81 28.29 -0.02
CA LYS A 190 16.92 29.64 0.53
C LYS A 190 15.66 30.45 0.22
N THR A 191 15.31 30.58 -1.07
CA THR A 191 14.16 31.35 -1.53
C THR A 191 12.84 30.78 -0.95
N GLY A 192 12.66 29.46 -0.96
CA GLY A 192 11.46 28.85 -0.39
C GLY A 192 11.34 29.05 1.11
N THR A 193 12.47 29.08 1.84
CA THR A 193 12.49 29.38 3.27
C THR A 193 12.14 30.84 3.56
N GLU A 194 12.67 31.77 2.77
CA GLU A 194 12.37 33.20 2.85
C GLU A 194 10.89 33.48 2.55
N TRP A 195 10.28 32.76 1.64
CA TRP A 195 8.90 32.91 1.23
C TRP A 195 7.88 32.17 2.14
N ALA A 196 8.34 31.32 3.03
CA ALA A 196 7.48 30.54 3.90
C ALA A 196 6.45 31.37 4.71
N PRO A 197 6.72 32.61 5.21
CA PRO A 197 5.71 33.39 5.91
C PRO A 197 4.46 33.75 5.10
N ARG A 198 4.58 33.80 3.76
CA ARG A 198 3.45 34.10 2.85
C ARG A 198 3.06 32.90 1.96
N TRP A 199 3.28 31.70 2.40
CA TRP A 199 3.11 30.48 1.63
C TRP A 199 1.70 30.31 1.02
N ARG A 200 0.67 30.86 1.69
CA ARG A 200 -0.71 30.75 1.21
C ARG A 200 -0.95 31.46 -0.12
N ASP A 201 -0.18 32.51 -0.41
CA ASP A 201 -0.26 33.24 -1.67
C ASP A 201 0.10 32.36 -2.86
N PHE A 202 0.94 31.33 -2.65
CA PHE A 202 1.42 30.44 -3.69
C PHE A 202 0.54 29.21 -3.92
N VAL A 203 -0.37 28.89 -3.02
CA VAL A 203 -1.24 27.70 -3.14
C VAL A 203 -2.06 27.71 -4.44
N PRO A 204 -2.73 28.81 -4.85
CA PRO A 204 -3.48 28.84 -6.10
C PRO A 204 -2.61 28.60 -7.35
N GLU A 205 -1.33 29.03 -7.31
CA GLU A 205 -0.38 28.85 -8.40
C GLU A 205 0.19 27.43 -8.52
N LEU A 206 -0.14 26.56 -7.54
CA LEU A 206 0.41 25.20 -7.41
C LEU A 206 -0.70 24.15 -7.29
N SER A 207 -1.92 24.48 -7.71
CA SER A 207 -3.09 23.60 -7.60
C SER A 207 -3.54 23.10 -8.98
N PHE A 208 -2.74 22.23 -9.57
CA PHE A 208 -2.96 21.64 -10.89
C PHE A 208 -3.63 20.26 -10.77
N GLY A 209 -4.90 20.25 -10.35
CA GLY A 209 -5.69 19.03 -10.26
C GLY A 209 -6.04 18.42 -11.62
N GLN A 210 -6.46 17.17 -11.64
CA GLN A 210 -7.01 16.50 -12.82
C GLN A 210 -8.51 16.77 -12.93
N PRO A 211 -9.09 16.76 -14.14
CA PRO A 211 -10.53 16.82 -14.31
C PRO A 211 -11.23 15.70 -13.51
N ASP A 212 -12.36 16.03 -12.87
CA ASP A 212 -13.19 15.09 -12.08
C ASP A 212 -12.40 14.28 -11.03
N GLU A 213 -11.34 14.85 -10.50
CA GLU A 213 -10.47 14.19 -9.53
C GLU A 213 -11.19 14.06 -8.17
N PHE A 214 -11.18 12.85 -7.63
CA PHE A 214 -11.74 12.59 -6.31
C PHE A 214 -10.83 13.13 -5.20
N TYR A 215 -11.41 13.82 -4.23
CA TYR A 215 -10.77 14.27 -3.00
C TYR A 215 -11.42 13.62 -1.79
N ALA A 216 -10.59 13.05 -0.89
CA ALA A 216 -11.09 12.36 0.30
C ALA A 216 -11.66 13.32 1.37
N PHE A 217 -11.23 14.59 1.34
CA PHE A 217 -11.65 15.61 2.29
C PHE A 217 -12.26 16.81 1.59
N PRO A 218 -13.19 17.52 2.25
CA PRO A 218 -13.71 18.78 1.72
C PRO A 218 -12.57 19.80 1.54
N PRO A 219 -12.76 20.80 0.66
CA PRO A 219 -11.80 21.89 0.52
C PRO A 219 -11.49 22.53 1.88
N SER A 220 -10.25 22.93 2.06
CA SER A 220 -9.79 23.69 3.24
C SER A 220 -9.31 25.05 2.76
N GLU A 221 -9.90 26.13 3.28
CA GLU A 221 -9.50 27.49 2.95
C GLU A 221 -8.16 27.84 3.61
N THR A 222 -7.91 27.30 4.80
CA THR A 222 -6.69 27.59 5.57
C THR A 222 -5.50 26.72 5.15
N PHE A 223 -5.75 25.60 4.46
CA PHE A 223 -4.76 24.57 4.17
C PHE A 223 -4.05 24.04 5.42
N GLU A 224 -4.72 24.04 6.54
CA GLU A 224 -4.26 23.51 7.82
C GLU A 224 -4.90 22.15 8.11
N VAL A 225 -4.21 21.35 8.91
CA VAL A 225 -4.73 20.08 9.41
C VAL A 225 -5.39 20.33 10.75
N SER A 226 -6.66 19.93 10.89
CA SER A 226 -7.38 20.01 12.15
C SER A 226 -6.89 18.95 13.13
N GLU A 227 -6.90 19.23 14.41
CA GLU A 227 -6.65 18.23 15.44
C GLU A 227 -7.74 17.14 15.49
N ASN A 228 -8.94 17.48 15.01
CA ASN A 228 -10.11 16.61 14.98
C ASN A 228 -10.55 16.35 13.53
N GLU A 229 -9.68 15.88 12.68
CA GLU A 229 -10.04 15.46 11.32
C GLU A 229 -10.93 14.21 11.36
N ASP A 230 -12.07 14.27 10.69
CA ASP A 230 -12.93 13.10 10.55
C ASP A 230 -12.30 12.04 9.63
N ASP A 231 -12.53 10.78 9.95
CA ASP A 231 -12.16 9.68 9.04
C ASP A 231 -12.94 9.81 7.72
N PRO A 232 -12.24 9.99 6.58
CA PRO A 232 -12.91 10.18 5.30
C PRO A 232 -13.77 8.97 4.89
N VAL A 233 -13.50 7.78 5.41
CA VAL A 233 -14.30 6.57 5.15
C VAL A 233 -15.76 6.73 5.58
N LEU A 234 -16.04 7.52 6.62
CA LEU A 234 -17.40 7.78 7.11
C LEU A 234 -18.29 8.51 6.09
N ARG A 235 -17.67 9.21 5.13
CA ARG A 235 -18.36 9.98 4.09
C ARG A 235 -18.59 9.19 2.79
N LEU A 236 -17.97 8.00 2.68
CA LEU A 236 -18.06 7.21 1.46
C LEU A 236 -19.41 6.51 1.35
N ALA A 237 -20.12 6.72 0.23
CA ALA A 237 -21.36 6.02 -0.03
C ALA A 237 -21.12 4.51 -0.17
N LYS A 238 -21.95 3.69 0.44
CA LYS A 238 -21.90 2.23 0.27
C LYS A 238 -22.20 1.88 -1.18
N GLY A 239 -21.34 1.03 -1.77
CA GLY A 239 -21.56 0.50 -3.10
C GLY A 239 -22.57 -0.67 -3.10
N SER A 240 -23.04 -1.06 -4.29
CA SER A 240 -23.85 -2.28 -4.45
C SER A 240 -22.99 -3.53 -4.28
N LYS A 241 -23.47 -4.51 -3.50
CA LYS A 241 -22.78 -5.77 -3.24
C LYS A 241 -22.98 -6.74 -4.41
N PRO A 242 -21.92 -7.15 -5.13
CA PRO A 242 -22.06 -8.13 -6.20
C PRO A 242 -22.57 -9.47 -5.67
N LEU A 243 -23.53 -10.08 -6.37
CA LEU A 243 -24.12 -11.38 -5.96
C LEU A 243 -23.06 -12.48 -5.82
N SER A 244 -22.08 -12.52 -6.72
CA SER A 244 -20.96 -13.47 -6.65
C SER A 244 -20.12 -13.30 -5.38
N TYR A 245 -19.95 -12.06 -4.92
CA TYR A 245 -19.22 -11.78 -3.68
C TYR A 245 -20.04 -12.19 -2.46
N ALA A 246 -21.33 -11.85 -2.42
CA ALA A 246 -22.22 -12.25 -1.33
C ALA A 246 -22.30 -13.79 -1.18
N LEU A 247 -22.34 -14.53 -2.31
CA LEU A 247 -22.32 -15.98 -2.30
C LEU A 247 -21.00 -16.54 -1.73
N MET A 248 -19.85 -15.99 -2.16
CA MET A 248 -18.54 -16.42 -1.66
C MET A 248 -18.38 -16.14 -0.16
N GLU A 249 -18.81 -14.98 0.29
CA GLU A 249 -18.77 -14.60 1.71
C GLU A 249 -19.63 -15.56 2.56
N LYS A 250 -20.84 -15.89 2.09
CA LYS A 250 -21.71 -16.85 2.78
C LYS A 250 -21.10 -18.27 2.78
N LEU A 251 -20.54 -18.71 1.64
CA LEU A 251 -19.89 -20.01 1.56
C LEU A 251 -18.68 -20.08 2.49
N HIS A 252 -17.88 -19.02 2.53
CA HIS A 252 -16.72 -18.93 3.42
C HIS A 252 -17.14 -19.02 4.90
N GLY A 253 -18.16 -18.26 5.32
CA GLY A 253 -18.66 -18.31 6.70
C GLY A 253 -19.22 -19.67 7.12
N VAL A 254 -19.62 -20.53 6.17
CA VAL A 254 -20.07 -21.89 6.50
C VAL A 254 -18.92 -22.89 6.52
N VAL A 255 -17.98 -22.79 5.55
CA VAL A 255 -16.96 -23.84 5.33
C VAL A 255 -15.63 -23.50 6.03
N PHE A 256 -15.22 -22.23 6.00
CA PHE A 256 -13.88 -21.81 6.43
C PHE A 256 -13.88 -21.06 7.77
N GLU A 257 -15.05 -20.91 8.44
CA GLU A 257 -15.07 -20.29 9.76
C GLU A 257 -14.27 -21.15 10.73
N ARG A 258 -13.26 -20.56 11.39
CA ARG A 258 -12.40 -21.25 12.34
C ARG A 258 -13.21 -21.72 13.54
N ASP A 259 -12.78 -22.80 14.16
CA ASP A 259 -13.42 -23.43 15.32
C ASP A 259 -14.82 -24.00 15.08
N SER A 260 -15.37 -23.84 13.86
CA SER A 260 -16.62 -24.47 13.47
C SER A 260 -16.49 -26.00 13.39
N LEU A 261 -17.64 -26.71 13.50
CA LEU A 261 -17.65 -28.15 13.30
C LEU A 261 -17.12 -28.55 11.91
N VAL A 262 -17.45 -27.75 10.87
CA VAL A 262 -17.01 -28.00 9.49
C VAL A 262 -15.49 -27.84 9.40
N HIS A 263 -14.92 -26.80 10.02
CA HIS A 263 -13.47 -26.61 10.07
C HIS A 263 -12.75 -27.80 10.70
N LYS A 264 -13.24 -28.29 11.85
CA LYS A 264 -12.69 -29.49 12.55
C LYS A 264 -12.79 -30.74 11.68
N MET A 265 -13.93 -30.96 11.03
CA MET A 265 -14.12 -32.10 10.11
C MET A 265 -13.15 -32.03 8.92
N MET A 266 -13.01 -30.86 8.29
CA MET A 266 -12.07 -30.67 7.17
C MET A 266 -10.62 -30.84 7.62
N GLY A 267 -10.24 -30.36 8.80
CA GLY A 267 -8.94 -30.62 9.40
C GLY A 267 -8.68 -32.14 9.58
N GLY A 268 -9.66 -32.88 10.08
CA GLY A 268 -9.59 -34.33 10.17
C GLY A 268 -9.43 -35.04 8.81
N TYR A 269 -10.18 -34.56 7.79
CA TYR A 269 -10.07 -35.05 6.41
C TYR A 269 -8.67 -34.85 5.84
N TYR A 270 -8.12 -33.63 5.94
CA TYR A 270 -6.78 -33.35 5.42
C TYR A 270 -5.66 -34.05 6.20
N LYS A 271 -5.82 -34.24 7.53
CA LYS A 271 -4.89 -35.10 8.30
C LYS A 271 -4.92 -36.56 7.84
N ALA A 272 -6.09 -37.07 7.44
CA ALA A 272 -6.18 -38.41 6.86
C ALA A 272 -5.52 -38.47 5.49
N LEU A 273 -5.71 -37.45 4.64
CA LEU A 273 -5.08 -37.36 3.32
C LEU A 273 -3.54 -37.33 3.40
N ASP A 274 -2.94 -36.70 4.42
CA ASP A 274 -1.47 -36.70 4.60
C ASP A 274 -0.87 -38.11 4.69
N LYS A 275 -1.68 -39.10 5.09
CA LYS A 275 -1.28 -40.53 5.16
C LYS A 275 -1.46 -41.27 3.84
N HIS A 276 -2.12 -40.67 2.86
CA HIS A 276 -2.49 -41.28 1.58
C HIS A 276 -2.13 -40.40 0.39
N PRO A 277 -0.84 -40.38 -0.06
CA PRO A 277 -0.32 -39.43 -1.08
C PRO A 277 -1.13 -39.41 -2.37
N THR A 278 -1.63 -40.56 -2.84
CA THR A 278 -2.42 -40.62 -4.08
C THR A 278 -3.79 -39.96 -3.95
N LEU A 279 -4.47 -40.15 -2.81
CA LEU A 279 -5.74 -39.48 -2.53
C LEU A 279 -5.54 -37.97 -2.29
N ALA A 280 -4.45 -37.59 -1.64
CA ALA A 280 -4.08 -36.20 -1.47
C ALA A 280 -3.86 -35.51 -2.82
N ALA A 281 -3.15 -36.14 -3.76
CA ALA A 281 -2.94 -35.61 -5.12
C ALA A 281 -4.27 -35.46 -5.89
N VAL A 282 -5.18 -36.42 -5.80
CA VAL A 282 -6.50 -36.32 -6.44
C VAL A 282 -7.33 -35.19 -5.82
N SER A 283 -7.37 -35.09 -4.49
CA SER A 283 -8.07 -34.01 -3.78
C SER A 283 -7.50 -32.63 -4.14
N HIS A 284 -6.18 -32.50 -4.15
CA HIS A 284 -5.49 -31.27 -4.55
C HIS A 284 -5.77 -30.91 -6.02
N GLY A 285 -5.74 -31.88 -6.94
CA GLY A 285 -6.08 -31.66 -8.35
C GLY A 285 -7.51 -31.16 -8.53
N GLY A 286 -8.48 -31.70 -7.77
CA GLY A 286 -9.87 -31.23 -7.77
C GLY A 286 -10.00 -29.79 -7.22
N GLU A 287 -9.37 -29.49 -6.09
CA GLU A 287 -9.31 -28.15 -5.52
C GLU A 287 -8.69 -27.14 -6.52
N PHE A 288 -7.53 -27.49 -7.07
CA PHE A 288 -6.83 -26.65 -8.04
C PHE A 288 -7.70 -26.37 -9.26
N GLY A 289 -8.36 -27.39 -9.82
CA GLY A 289 -9.25 -27.22 -10.96
C GLY A 289 -10.39 -26.25 -10.68
N ILE A 290 -11.07 -26.38 -9.56
CA ILE A 290 -12.13 -25.46 -9.13
C ILE A 290 -11.57 -24.03 -8.94
N LYS A 291 -10.49 -23.89 -8.20
CA LYS A 291 -9.87 -22.58 -7.93
C LYS A 291 -9.29 -21.95 -9.20
N HIS A 292 -8.77 -22.74 -10.11
CA HIS A 292 -8.28 -22.26 -11.40
C HIS A 292 -9.43 -21.68 -12.25
N LEU A 293 -10.53 -22.41 -12.35
CA LEU A 293 -11.70 -21.97 -13.10
C LEU A 293 -12.33 -20.70 -12.51
N MET A 294 -12.47 -20.63 -11.19
CA MET A 294 -13.16 -19.52 -10.50
C MET A 294 -12.28 -18.29 -10.30
N PHE A 295 -11.02 -18.46 -10.00
CA PHE A 295 -10.12 -17.38 -9.55
C PHE A 295 -8.86 -17.23 -10.40
N GLY A 296 -8.61 -18.10 -11.35
CA GLY A 296 -7.36 -18.16 -12.11
C GLY A 296 -6.17 -18.60 -11.24
N CYS A 297 -6.39 -19.51 -10.29
CA CYS A 297 -5.41 -19.97 -9.32
C CYS A 297 -4.08 -20.36 -9.98
N ARG A 298 -2.97 -20.05 -9.32
CA ARG A 298 -1.59 -20.38 -9.73
C ARG A 298 -0.91 -21.35 -8.78
N ASP A 299 -1.68 -22.04 -7.99
CA ASP A 299 -1.22 -23.10 -7.10
C ASP A 299 -0.06 -22.69 -6.15
N CYS A 300 -0.17 -21.51 -5.58
CA CYS A 300 0.86 -21.02 -4.65
C CYS A 300 0.80 -21.67 -3.25
N GLY A 301 -0.23 -22.45 -2.95
CA GLY A 301 -0.41 -23.15 -1.67
C GLY A 301 -0.75 -22.27 -0.47
N ASP A 302 -0.42 -20.99 -0.51
CA ASP A 302 -0.63 -20.01 0.56
C ASP A 302 -1.72 -18.99 0.16
N CYS A 303 -2.98 -19.35 0.48
CA CYS A 303 -4.17 -18.76 -0.13
C CYS A 303 -4.67 -17.50 0.59
N ALA A 304 -4.44 -16.32 0.01
CA ALA A 304 -4.93 -15.03 0.53
C ALA A 304 -6.30 -14.60 -0.04
N LEU A 305 -7.15 -15.53 -0.48
CA LEU A 305 -8.46 -15.18 -1.08
C LEU A 305 -9.40 -14.50 -0.08
N PHE A 306 -9.37 -14.91 1.17
CA PHE A 306 -10.20 -14.30 2.21
C PHE A 306 -9.78 -12.86 2.47
N ASP A 307 -8.48 -12.60 2.62
CA ASP A 307 -7.92 -11.28 2.90
C ASP A 307 -8.16 -10.27 1.77
N THR A 308 -8.49 -10.77 0.57
CA THR A 308 -8.62 -9.98 -0.65
C THR A 308 -9.99 -10.10 -1.30
N ALA A 309 -11.04 -10.26 -0.50
CA ALA A 309 -12.43 -10.33 -0.95
C ALA A 309 -12.65 -11.29 -2.14
N TYR A 310 -12.01 -12.44 -2.09
CA TYR A 310 -12.04 -13.50 -3.13
C TYR A 310 -11.55 -13.02 -4.51
N ARG A 311 -10.58 -12.11 -4.52
CA ARG A 311 -9.83 -11.68 -5.72
C ARG A 311 -8.34 -12.00 -5.55
N CYS A 312 -7.90 -13.11 -6.08
CA CYS A 312 -6.54 -13.63 -5.90
C CYS A 312 -5.47 -12.61 -6.38
N PRO A 313 -4.65 -12.03 -5.50
CA PRO A 313 -3.60 -11.09 -5.90
C PRO A 313 -2.48 -11.80 -6.66
N MET A 314 -2.19 -13.07 -6.35
CA MET A 314 -1.15 -13.86 -7.02
C MET A 314 -1.49 -14.11 -8.50
N ALA A 315 -2.78 -14.24 -8.84
CA ALA A 315 -3.23 -14.45 -10.21
C ALA A 315 -3.53 -13.14 -10.95
N ARG A 316 -4.13 -12.17 -10.25
CA ARG A 316 -4.69 -10.97 -10.88
C ARG A 316 -3.80 -9.74 -10.79
N CYS A 317 -2.92 -9.62 -9.80
CA CYS A 317 -1.97 -8.52 -9.72
C CYS A 317 -0.67 -8.89 -10.42
N ALA A 318 -0.23 -8.10 -11.40
CA ALA A 318 1.01 -8.34 -12.12
C ALA A 318 2.27 -8.27 -11.25
N LYS A 319 2.17 -7.59 -10.09
CA LYS A 319 3.22 -7.48 -9.07
C LYS A 319 2.97 -8.38 -7.85
N GLN A 320 1.95 -9.22 -7.87
CA GLN A 320 1.59 -10.14 -6.79
C GLN A 320 1.52 -9.48 -5.39
N SER A 321 1.20 -8.18 -5.34
CA SER A 321 1.10 -7.42 -4.09
C SER A 321 -0.06 -7.95 -3.24
N ARG A 322 0.19 -8.29 -1.98
CA ARG A 322 -0.77 -8.90 -1.05
C ARG A 322 -1.38 -7.88 -0.06
N ASN A 323 -0.80 -6.67 0.05
CA ASN A 323 -1.22 -5.66 1.04
C ASN A 323 -1.70 -4.34 0.43
N GLY A 324 -2.18 -4.34 -0.80
CA GLY A 324 -2.66 -3.14 -1.47
C GLY A 324 -1.96 -2.88 -2.81
N PRO A 325 -2.43 -1.90 -3.60
CA PRO A 325 -1.92 -1.64 -4.93
C PRO A 325 -0.49 -1.05 -4.93
N CYS A 326 0.15 -1.12 -6.09
CA CYS A 326 1.28 -0.24 -6.39
C CYS A 326 0.78 1.20 -6.66
N GLY A 327 1.70 2.19 -6.70
CA GLY A 327 1.36 3.58 -7.01
C GLY A 327 1.05 3.88 -8.48
N GLY A 328 1.13 2.92 -9.39
CA GLY A 328 1.10 3.16 -10.83
C GLY A 328 -0.25 2.91 -11.52
N SER A 329 -1.29 2.48 -10.81
CA SER A 329 -2.64 2.38 -11.40
C SER A 329 -3.15 3.76 -11.80
N ALA A 330 -3.89 3.85 -12.89
CA ALA A 330 -4.54 5.05 -13.37
C ALA A 330 -5.91 4.72 -13.96
N THR A 331 -6.92 5.53 -13.65
CA THR A 331 -8.31 5.33 -14.11
C THR A 331 -8.86 3.91 -13.88
N GLY A 332 -8.46 3.29 -12.78
CA GLY A 332 -8.84 1.92 -12.42
C GLY A 332 -8.07 0.82 -13.15
N MET A 333 -7.13 1.14 -14.03
CA MET A 333 -6.39 0.18 -14.85
C MET A 333 -5.02 -0.15 -14.25
N CYS A 334 -4.52 -1.34 -14.58
CA CYS A 334 -3.21 -1.83 -14.13
C CYS A 334 -2.06 -1.15 -14.89
N GLU A 335 -1.06 -0.59 -14.22
CA GLU A 335 0.10 0.04 -14.87
C GLU A 335 0.89 -0.89 -15.82
N LYS A 336 0.85 -2.21 -15.57
CA LYS A 336 1.52 -3.21 -16.42
C LYS A 336 0.71 -3.60 -17.66
N CYS A 337 -0.59 -3.40 -17.60
CA CYS A 337 -1.54 -3.75 -18.66
C CYS A 337 -2.61 -2.65 -18.76
N PRO A 338 -2.23 -1.39 -19.08
CA PRO A 338 -3.11 -0.24 -18.92
C PRO A 338 -4.32 -0.23 -19.86
N THR A 339 -4.24 -0.96 -20.96
CA THR A 339 -5.33 -1.03 -21.97
C THR A 339 -6.22 -2.27 -21.87
N SER A 340 -5.81 -3.27 -21.09
CA SER A 340 -6.46 -4.59 -21.14
C SER A 340 -6.83 -5.18 -19.79
N LYS A 341 -6.38 -4.60 -18.68
CA LYS A 341 -6.58 -5.21 -17.36
C LYS A 341 -6.90 -4.19 -16.29
N ALA A 342 -8.06 -4.33 -15.65
CA ALA A 342 -8.39 -3.58 -14.47
C ALA A 342 -7.44 -3.91 -13.30
N CYS A 343 -7.20 -2.94 -12.43
CA CYS A 343 -6.43 -3.16 -11.20
C CYS A 343 -7.20 -4.09 -10.25
N ALA A 344 -6.59 -5.20 -9.87
CA ALA A 344 -7.22 -6.16 -8.96
C ALA A 344 -7.61 -5.52 -7.62
N TRP A 345 -6.85 -4.55 -7.14
CA TRP A 345 -7.10 -3.88 -5.88
C TRP A 345 -8.31 -2.93 -5.92
N VAL A 346 -8.59 -2.32 -7.09
CA VAL A 346 -9.82 -1.55 -7.29
C VAL A 346 -11.06 -2.46 -7.17
N GLU A 347 -11.00 -3.68 -7.73
CA GLU A 347 -12.09 -4.65 -7.57
C GLU A 347 -12.24 -5.12 -6.12
N ILE A 348 -11.13 -5.33 -5.40
CA ILE A 348 -11.12 -5.70 -3.97
C ILE A 348 -11.75 -4.59 -3.14
N TYR A 349 -11.34 -3.34 -3.37
CA TYR A 349 -11.90 -2.18 -2.69
C TYR A 349 -13.42 -2.10 -2.84
N ARG A 350 -13.93 -2.18 -4.07
CA ARG A 350 -15.38 -2.11 -4.35
C ARG A 350 -16.17 -3.19 -3.62
N ARG A 351 -15.63 -4.41 -3.54
CA ARG A 351 -16.26 -5.51 -2.80
C ARG A 351 -16.30 -5.24 -1.30
N LEU A 352 -15.19 -4.90 -0.69
CA LEU A 352 -15.11 -4.63 0.75
C LEU A 352 -15.91 -3.39 1.14
N LYS A 353 -15.90 -2.34 0.31
CA LYS A 353 -16.75 -1.17 0.50
C LYS A 353 -18.24 -1.54 0.54
N SER A 354 -18.68 -2.39 -0.39
CA SER A 354 -20.09 -2.81 -0.47
C SER A 354 -20.57 -3.62 0.74
N SER A 355 -19.66 -4.25 1.49
CA SER A 355 -19.95 -4.99 2.72
C SER A 355 -19.62 -4.24 4.00
N GLY A 356 -19.07 -3.00 3.90
CA GLY A 356 -18.66 -2.22 5.07
C GLY A 356 -17.39 -2.75 5.75
N GLN A 357 -16.54 -3.48 5.02
CA GLN A 357 -15.34 -4.14 5.55
C GLN A 357 -14.04 -3.47 5.09
N LEU A 358 -14.04 -2.15 4.89
CA LEU A 358 -12.83 -1.42 4.46
C LEU A 358 -11.69 -1.48 5.48
N ASP A 359 -11.98 -1.78 6.75
CA ASP A 359 -10.95 -1.94 7.80
C ASP A 359 -9.99 -3.09 7.51
N LEU A 360 -10.43 -4.12 6.80
CA LEU A 360 -9.53 -5.18 6.33
C LEU A 360 -8.42 -4.66 5.41
N LEU A 361 -8.71 -3.60 4.64
CA LEU A 361 -7.72 -2.95 3.78
C LEU A 361 -6.78 -2.00 4.54
N ARG A 362 -7.19 -1.51 5.70
CA ARG A 362 -6.41 -0.56 6.50
C ARG A 362 -5.53 -1.25 7.54
N GLU A 363 -6.07 -2.26 8.21
CA GLU A 363 -5.48 -2.90 9.39
C GLU A 363 -4.94 -4.30 9.12
N GLY A 364 -5.56 -5.03 8.18
CA GLY A 364 -5.14 -6.39 7.86
C GLY A 364 -3.75 -6.43 7.21
N TYR A 365 -2.87 -7.25 7.75
CA TYR A 365 -1.54 -7.53 7.19
C TYR A 365 -1.50 -8.95 6.65
N VAL A 366 -1.05 -9.10 5.41
CA VAL A 366 -0.84 -10.40 4.78
C VAL A 366 0.66 -10.62 4.61
N PRO A 367 1.26 -11.61 5.29
CA PRO A 367 2.68 -11.91 5.20
C PRO A 367 3.13 -12.26 3.77
N PRO A 368 4.44 -12.31 3.51
CA PRO A 368 4.98 -12.84 2.27
C PRO A 368 4.46 -14.24 1.97
N CYS A 369 4.24 -14.53 0.68
CA CYS A 369 3.77 -15.84 0.26
C CYS A 369 4.79 -16.93 0.63
N ARG A 370 4.36 -17.94 1.35
CA ARG A 370 5.17 -19.12 1.70
C ARG A 370 5.42 -19.96 0.45
N ARG A 371 6.58 -19.77 -0.17
CA ARG A 371 6.95 -20.43 -1.44
C ARG A 371 7.13 -21.94 -1.29
N GLU A 372 7.45 -22.41 -0.09
CA GLU A 372 7.56 -23.85 0.25
C GLU A 372 6.22 -24.59 0.13
N LEU A 373 5.10 -23.87 0.15
CA LEU A 373 3.77 -24.44 -0.03
C LEU A 373 3.32 -24.52 -1.52
N ALA A 374 4.14 -24.06 -2.45
CA ALA A 374 3.80 -24.11 -3.87
C ALA A 374 3.49 -25.57 -4.31
N ASP A 375 2.53 -25.71 -5.20
CA ASP A 375 2.06 -27.00 -5.71
C ASP A 375 1.48 -27.93 -4.62
N THR A 376 0.96 -27.33 -3.53
CA THR A 376 0.23 -28.05 -2.46
C THR A 376 -1.19 -27.51 -2.28
N SER A 377 -2.05 -28.31 -1.61
CA SER A 377 -3.44 -27.94 -1.34
C SER A 377 -3.53 -26.69 -0.45
N GLY A 378 -3.99 -25.55 -1.00
CA GLY A 378 -4.21 -24.33 -0.22
C GLY A 378 -5.34 -24.47 0.81
N TRP A 379 -6.36 -25.30 0.56
CA TRP A 379 -7.37 -25.64 1.57
C TRP A 379 -6.79 -26.52 2.65
N GLY A 380 -6.02 -27.55 2.28
CA GLY A 380 -5.30 -28.39 3.25
C GLY A 380 -4.38 -27.56 4.15
N ASN A 381 -3.63 -26.63 3.57
CA ASN A 381 -2.75 -25.75 4.33
C ASN A 381 -3.52 -24.84 5.29
N TYR A 382 -4.68 -24.31 4.88
CA TYR A 382 -5.57 -23.51 5.76
C TYR A 382 -6.12 -24.34 6.93
N PHE A 383 -6.73 -25.49 6.64
CA PHE A 383 -7.36 -26.32 7.66
C PHE A 383 -6.37 -26.99 8.62
N LEU A 384 -5.09 -27.10 8.21
CA LEU A 384 -4.01 -27.66 9.02
C LEU A 384 -3.07 -26.59 9.61
N TYR A 385 -3.45 -25.31 9.52
CA TYR A 385 -2.66 -24.18 10.04
C TYR A 385 -1.20 -24.15 9.51
N ARG A 386 -1.02 -24.40 8.20
CA ARG A 386 0.29 -24.40 7.53
C ARG A 386 0.54 -23.13 6.73
N ASP A 387 -0.52 -22.38 6.37
CA ASP A 387 -0.44 -21.17 5.59
C ASP A 387 -0.15 -19.91 6.46
N HIS A 388 -0.10 -18.74 5.82
CA HIS A 388 0.17 -17.46 6.49
C HIS A 388 -0.88 -17.09 7.54
N SER A 389 -2.06 -17.69 7.51
CA SER A 389 -3.16 -17.42 8.45
C SER A 389 -3.09 -18.28 9.71
N ALA A 390 -2.08 -19.17 9.82
CA ALA A 390 -1.81 -19.91 11.03
C ALA A 390 -1.63 -18.96 12.23
N PRO A 391 -2.18 -19.29 13.41
CA PRO A 391 -1.83 -18.56 14.61
C PRO A 391 -0.31 -18.53 14.78
N ALA A 392 0.25 -17.41 15.26
CA ALA A 392 1.64 -17.43 15.71
C ALA A 392 1.79 -18.54 16.74
N ASP A 393 2.83 -19.37 16.60
CA ASP A 393 3.06 -20.50 17.51
C ASP A 393 2.91 -20.04 18.97
N PRO A 394 2.06 -20.72 19.78
CA PRO A 394 2.20 -20.58 21.20
C PRO A 394 3.60 -21.13 21.55
N ASP A 395 4.38 -20.33 22.26
CA ASP A 395 5.70 -20.56 22.83
C ASP A 395 6.27 -22.00 22.65
N PRO A 396 7.42 -22.18 21.97
CA PRO A 396 8.03 -23.51 21.78
C PRO A 396 8.49 -24.20 23.07
N THR A 397 8.28 -23.60 24.23
CA THR A 397 8.57 -24.19 25.55
C THR A 397 7.37 -24.97 26.12
N GLY A 398 6.55 -25.60 25.28
CA GLY A 398 5.36 -26.36 25.65
C GLY A 398 5.47 -27.11 26.97
N THR A 399 5.03 -26.49 28.05
CA THR A 399 4.48 -27.19 29.21
C THR A 399 2.99 -27.15 29.07
N ASP A 400 2.43 -28.29 28.68
CA ASP A 400 1.02 -28.61 28.66
C ASP A 400 0.46 -28.43 30.07
N SER A 401 -0.14 -27.27 30.36
CA SER A 401 -1.04 -27.09 31.50
C SER A 401 -2.44 -26.90 30.93
N GLY A 402 -3.21 -28.00 30.92
CA GLY A 402 -4.61 -27.95 30.58
C GLY A 402 -5.33 -26.89 31.42
N ASP A 403 -5.86 -25.89 30.71
CA ASP A 403 -7.02 -25.11 31.13
C ASP A 403 -7.78 -24.69 29.88
N ASP A 404 -8.82 -25.44 29.60
CA ASP A 404 -9.89 -25.12 28.66
C ASP A 404 -10.68 -23.94 29.24
N ASP A 405 -10.38 -22.73 28.86
CA ASP A 405 -11.31 -21.58 28.80
C ASP A 405 -10.57 -20.26 28.50
N ALA A 406 -10.20 -20.05 27.24
CA ALA A 406 -9.84 -18.71 26.78
C ALA A 406 -10.41 -18.42 25.38
N LYS A 407 -11.47 -17.63 25.34
CA LYS A 407 -11.96 -17.00 24.09
C LYS A 407 -10.82 -16.27 23.40
N PRO A 408 -10.65 -16.40 22.05
CA PRO A 408 -9.62 -15.69 21.33
C PRO A 408 -9.89 -14.18 21.38
N ALA A 409 -9.04 -13.46 22.07
CA ALA A 409 -9.02 -12.01 22.04
C ALA A 409 -8.54 -11.55 20.66
N LYS A 410 -9.32 -10.68 20.02
CA LYS A 410 -8.87 -9.89 18.87
C LYS A 410 -7.65 -9.09 19.30
N LYS A 411 -6.44 -9.56 18.99
CA LYS A 411 -5.23 -8.78 19.24
C LYS A 411 -5.15 -7.64 18.20
N ALA A 412 -5.67 -6.48 18.61
CA ALA A 412 -5.22 -5.21 18.06
C ALA A 412 -3.74 -5.05 18.44
N VAL A 413 -2.89 -4.81 17.46
CA VAL A 413 -1.50 -4.42 17.71
C VAL A 413 -1.55 -3.05 18.38
N ALA A 414 -1.34 -3.03 19.70
CA ALA A 414 -1.30 -1.80 20.48
C ALA A 414 -0.07 -0.98 20.05
N ALA A 415 -0.32 0.22 19.53
CA ALA A 415 0.70 1.23 19.34
C ALA A 415 1.33 1.56 20.71
N LYS A 416 2.62 1.28 20.89
CA LYS A 416 3.38 1.77 22.03
C LYS A 416 3.57 3.28 21.90
N GLU A 417 3.11 4.01 22.89
CA GLU A 417 3.43 5.43 23.05
C GLU A 417 4.96 5.63 23.19
N PRO A 418 5.54 6.64 22.53
CA PRO A 418 6.94 6.98 22.72
C PRO A 418 7.15 7.55 24.13
N LYS A 419 8.09 6.98 24.89
CA LYS A 419 8.55 7.54 26.14
C LYS A 419 9.26 8.87 25.84
N THR A 420 8.70 9.94 26.40
CA THR A 420 9.35 11.25 26.50
C THR A 420 10.53 11.16 27.48
N SER A 421 11.69 11.49 27.01
CA SER A 421 12.82 11.99 27.81
C SER A 421 13.47 13.13 27.07
#